data_4a9443f28c859b5668854f80f9acad2f
#
_entry.id   4a9443f28c859b5668854f80f9acad2f
#
_cell.length_a   1.000
_cell.length_b   1.000
_cell.length_c   1.000
_cell.angle_alpha   90.00
_cell.angle_beta   90.00
_cell.angle_gamma   90.00
#
_symmetry.space_group_name_H-M   'P 1'
#
loop_
_entity.id
_entity.type
_entity.pdbx_description
1 polymer ?
#
loop_
_entity_poly.entity_id
_entity_poly.type
_entity_poly.pdbx_seq_one_letter_code
_entity_poly.pdbx_strand_id
1 'polypeptide(L)'
;MNEFDQKYRARFEKLSTTNVADAEDALGVKGATYGIRPMRESWGKVVGRAITIKMAAAGETKNKHHLGMTAISLAEPGDIIIIDNGGRLDTSCWGGILANSAKAKGVGAVVVDGATRDLDDCIEVDFPVYARGTVVWTARGRIMEQSTNEMISFGGVQVHPGDVVMG
;
A
#
# COMPACT_ATOMS: atom_id res chain seq x y z
N MET A 1 -6.50 14.64 13.65
CA MET A 1 -6.98 13.24 13.76
C MET A 1 -8.31 13.18 13.07
N ASN A 2 -8.41 12.38 12.02
CA ASN A 2 -9.63 12.28 11.20
C ASN A 2 -10.73 11.45 11.90
N GLU A 3 -11.94 11.44 11.34
CA GLU A 3 -13.09 10.73 11.94
C GLU A 3 -12.85 9.23 12.08
N PHE A 4 -12.14 8.61 11.12
CA PHE A 4 -11.78 7.19 11.19
C PHE A 4 -10.89 6.90 12.42
N ASP A 5 -9.85 7.71 12.64
CA ASP A 5 -8.94 7.52 13.77
C ASP A 5 -9.65 7.67 15.11
N GLN A 6 -10.55 8.64 15.21
CA GLN A 6 -11.30 8.88 16.43
C GLN A 6 -12.28 7.75 16.78
N LYS A 7 -12.92 7.16 15.75
CA LYS A 7 -14.07 6.29 15.95
C LYS A 7 -13.77 4.80 15.74
N TYR A 8 -12.89 4.46 14.82
CA TYR A 8 -12.75 3.09 14.32
C TYR A 8 -11.37 2.48 14.52
N ARG A 9 -10.27 3.21 14.34
CA ARG A 9 -8.92 2.66 14.38
C ARG A 9 -8.66 1.77 15.61
N ALA A 10 -8.93 2.29 16.81
CA ALA A 10 -8.71 1.57 18.07
C ALA A 10 -9.56 0.29 18.21
N ARG A 11 -10.67 0.17 17.45
CA ARG A 11 -11.49 -1.04 17.41
C ARG A 11 -10.86 -2.09 16.50
N PHE A 12 -10.40 -1.70 15.31
CA PHE A 12 -9.71 -2.60 14.38
C PHE A 12 -8.37 -3.09 14.94
N GLU A 13 -7.64 -2.28 15.65
CA GLU A 13 -6.38 -2.67 16.30
C GLU A 13 -6.53 -3.83 17.29
N LYS A 14 -7.72 -4.04 17.85
CA LYS A 14 -8.02 -5.16 18.76
C LYS A 14 -8.38 -6.46 18.03
N LEU A 15 -8.67 -6.41 16.74
CA LEU A 15 -9.06 -7.55 15.93
C LEU A 15 -7.83 -8.20 15.29
N SER A 16 -7.93 -9.49 14.97
CA SER A 16 -7.01 -10.14 14.03
C SER A 16 -7.52 -9.97 12.60
N THR A 17 -6.64 -10.14 11.60
CA THR A 17 -7.04 -10.15 10.18
C THR A 17 -8.05 -11.26 9.88
N THR A 18 -7.96 -12.40 10.56
CA THR A 18 -8.92 -13.50 10.46
C THR A 18 -10.30 -13.13 10.99
N ASN A 19 -10.39 -12.37 12.10
CA ASN A 19 -11.69 -11.88 12.59
C ASN A 19 -12.37 -10.97 11.56
N VAL A 20 -11.59 -10.14 10.87
CA VAL A 20 -12.13 -9.25 9.81
C VAL A 20 -12.57 -10.08 8.60
N ALA A 21 -11.75 -11.02 8.14
CA ALA A 21 -12.10 -11.90 7.02
C ALA A 21 -13.38 -12.73 7.30
N ASP A 22 -13.52 -13.30 8.51
CA ASP A 22 -14.74 -14.03 8.90
C ASP A 22 -15.99 -13.11 8.89
N ALA A 23 -15.83 -11.86 9.31
CA ALA A 23 -16.91 -10.88 9.26
C ALA A 23 -17.26 -10.46 7.82
N GLU A 24 -16.27 -10.30 6.95
CA GLU A 24 -16.48 -10.04 5.52
C GLU A 24 -17.25 -11.18 4.84
N ASP A 25 -16.89 -12.44 5.12
CA ASP A 25 -17.60 -13.61 4.62
C ASP A 25 -19.07 -13.62 5.09
N ALA A 26 -19.31 -13.32 6.37
CA ALA A 26 -20.65 -13.24 6.92
C ALA A 26 -21.51 -12.13 6.30
N LEU A 27 -20.90 -11.05 5.84
CA LEU A 27 -21.54 -9.92 5.18
C LEU A 27 -21.62 -10.07 3.66
N GLY A 28 -21.02 -11.11 3.08
CA GLY A 28 -20.90 -11.30 1.63
C GLY A 28 -19.98 -10.29 0.94
N VAL A 29 -19.03 -9.71 1.68
CA VAL A 29 -18.03 -8.75 1.20
C VAL A 29 -16.75 -9.51 0.87
N LYS A 30 -16.05 -9.10 -0.19
CA LYS A 30 -14.73 -9.62 -0.55
C LYS A 30 -13.69 -8.56 -0.25
N GLY A 31 -12.89 -8.76 0.80
CA GLY A 31 -11.83 -7.83 1.23
C GLY A 31 -10.46 -8.50 1.43
N ALA A 32 -10.44 -9.82 1.66
CA ALA A 32 -9.18 -10.52 1.91
C ALA A 32 -8.37 -10.76 0.62
N THR A 33 -7.08 -10.43 0.67
CA THR A 33 -6.10 -10.71 -0.38
C THR A 33 -5.13 -11.81 0.05
N TYR A 34 -4.40 -12.41 -0.89
CA TYR A 34 -3.40 -13.44 -0.59
C TYR A 34 -2.06 -13.16 -1.28
N GLY A 35 -0.97 -13.75 -0.73
CA GLY A 35 0.37 -13.68 -1.31
C GLY A 35 1.08 -12.34 -1.10
N ILE A 36 0.48 -11.41 -0.35
CA ILE A 36 1.10 -10.17 0.08
C ILE A 36 1.47 -10.33 1.56
N ARG A 37 2.72 -10.05 1.91
CA ARG A 37 3.26 -10.31 3.25
C ARG A 37 4.07 -9.11 3.75
N PRO A 38 4.21 -8.92 5.07
CA PRO A 38 5.17 -7.98 5.60
C PRO A 38 6.57 -8.37 5.15
N MET A 39 7.33 -7.43 4.64
CA MET A 39 8.72 -7.67 4.22
C MET A 39 9.68 -7.78 5.41
N ARG A 40 9.22 -7.46 6.59
CA ARG A 40 9.89 -7.69 7.87
C ARG A 40 8.84 -8.08 8.91
N GLU A 41 8.99 -9.26 9.53
CA GLU A 41 8.01 -9.80 10.49
C GLU A 41 7.77 -8.90 11.72
N SER A 42 8.80 -8.15 12.15
CA SER A 42 8.70 -7.31 13.33
C SER A 42 7.90 -6.00 13.15
N TRP A 43 7.44 -5.67 11.94
CA TRP A 43 6.63 -4.47 11.74
C TRP A 43 5.24 -4.57 12.35
N GLY A 44 4.78 -5.77 12.67
CA GLY A 44 3.49 -5.95 13.31
C GLY A 44 2.30 -5.52 12.46
N LYS A 45 1.15 -5.43 13.12
CA LYS A 45 -0.12 -5.10 12.49
C LYS A 45 -0.21 -3.61 12.13
N VAL A 46 -0.75 -3.32 10.96
CA VAL A 46 -1.09 -1.97 10.50
C VAL A 46 -2.60 -1.83 10.28
N VAL A 47 -3.14 -0.66 10.60
CA VAL A 47 -4.55 -0.30 10.36
C VAL A 47 -4.61 1.15 9.89
N GLY A 48 -5.27 1.41 8.76
CA GLY A 48 -5.41 2.76 8.22
C GLY A 48 -6.42 2.85 7.10
N ARG A 49 -6.59 4.05 6.54
CA ARG A 49 -7.42 4.27 5.34
C ARG A 49 -6.56 4.14 4.09
N ALA A 50 -7.14 3.60 3.03
CA ALA A 50 -6.49 3.44 1.74
C ALA A 50 -6.30 4.77 1.00
N ILE A 51 -5.07 5.03 0.57
CA ILE A 51 -4.75 5.94 -0.53
C ILE A 51 -4.25 5.07 -1.68
N THR A 52 -4.97 5.03 -2.78
CA THR A 52 -4.76 4.07 -3.85
C THR A 52 -3.88 4.60 -4.96
N ILE A 53 -3.07 3.72 -5.56
CA ILE A 53 -2.27 3.99 -6.76
C ILE A 53 -2.46 2.84 -7.74
N LYS A 54 -2.75 3.16 -9.00
CA LYS A 54 -2.73 2.21 -10.12
C LYS A 54 -1.47 2.40 -10.93
N MET A 55 -0.72 1.31 -11.13
CA MET A 55 0.40 1.27 -12.06
C MET A 55 -0.01 0.70 -13.41
N ALA A 56 0.68 1.13 -14.45
CA ALA A 56 0.57 0.59 -15.80
C ALA A 56 1.96 0.39 -16.41
N ALA A 57 2.05 -0.36 -17.52
CA ALA A 57 3.30 -0.47 -18.27
C ALA A 57 3.70 0.91 -18.82
N ALA A 58 4.99 1.22 -18.75
CA ALA A 58 5.51 2.43 -19.39
C ALA A 58 5.42 2.31 -20.92
N GLY A 59 5.13 3.44 -21.54
CA GLY A 59 5.03 3.60 -22.99
C GLY A 59 5.52 4.98 -23.40
N GLU A 60 4.86 5.60 -24.38
CA GLU A 60 5.16 6.96 -24.82
C GLU A 60 4.76 8.00 -23.76
N THR A 61 3.72 7.71 -22.98
CA THR A 61 3.29 8.57 -21.87
C THR A 61 4.33 8.55 -20.76
N LYS A 62 4.74 9.74 -20.31
CA LYS A 62 5.71 9.90 -19.22
C LYS A 62 5.00 10.33 -17.95
N ASN A 63 5.51 9.86 -16.83
CA ASN A 63 5.09 10.38 -15.53
C ASN A 63 5.40 11.88 -15.42
N LYS A 64 4.44 12.65 -14.93
CA LYS A 64 4.62 14.08 -14.66
C LYS A 64 5.46 14.31 -13.40
N HIS A 65 5.38 13.39 -12.44
CA HIS A 65 6.04 13.44 -11.15
C HIS A 65 6.72 12.11 -10.85
N HIS A 66 7.51 12.06 -9.77
CA HIS A 66 8.02 10.80 -9.24
C HIS A 66 6.85 9.93 -8.77
N LEU A 67 6.90 8.62 -9.11
CA LEU A 67 5.87 7.66 -8.71
C LEU A 67 5.59 7.74 -7.21
N GLY A 68 4.32 7.68 -6.82
CA GLY A 68 3.87 7.65 -5.43
C GLY A 68 3.87 9.00 -4.70
N MET A 69 4.50 10.04 -5.25
CA MET A 69 4.58 11.33 -4.55
C MET A 69 3.22 12.02 -4.42
N THR A 70 2.34 11.85 -5.41
CA THR A 70 0.98 12.40 -5.34
C THR A 70 0.20 11.75 -4.17
N ALA A 71 0.28 10.42 -4.05
CA ALA A 71 -0.37 9.70 -2.96
C ALA A 71 0.17 10.11 -1.59
N ILE A 72 1.51 10.23 -1.45
CA ILE A 72 2.14 10.70 -0.22
C ILE A 72 1.66 12.12 0.14
N SER A 73 1.53 13.00 -0.85
CA SER A 73 1.01 14.37 -0.64
C SER A 73 -0.41 14.38 -0.11
N LEU A 74 -1.29 13.53 -0.65
CA LEU A 74 -2.70 13.42 -0.29
C LEU A 74 -2.93 12.73 1.06
N ALA A 75 -2.01 11.86 1.48
CA ALA A 75 -2.15 11.07 2.70
C ALA A 75 -2.17 11.95 3.95
N GLU A 76 -3.01 11.57 4.90
CA GLU A 76 -2.98 12.04 6.28
C GLU A 76 -2.18 11.07 7.18
N PRO A 77 -1.69 11.51 8.35
CA PRO A 77 -0.99 10.62 9.27
C PRO A 77 -1.80 9.36 9.58
N GLY A 78 -1.16 8.19 9.42
CA GLY A 78 -1.76 6.88 9.65
C GLY A 78 -2.50 6.29 8.46
N ASP A 79 -2.67 6.99 7.34
CA ASP A 79 -3.18 6.40 6.10
C ASP A 79 -2.22 5.34 5.55
N ILE A 80 -2.73 4.41 4.77
CA ILE A 80 -1.96 3.33 4.14
C ILE A 80 -2.02 3.50 2.63
N ILE A 81 -0.86 3.53 1.99
CA ILE A 81 -0.76 3.59 0.53
C ILE A 81 -0.91 2.18 -0.04
N ILE A 82 -1.87 1.99 -0.96
CA ILE A 82 -2.15 0.73 -1.63
C ILE A 82 -1.78 0.85 -3.10
N ILE A 83 -0.86 -0.01 -3.58
CA ILE A 83 -0.34 0.06 -4.95
C ILE A 83 -0.73 -1.20 -5.74
N ASP A 84 -1.61 -1.04 -6.71
CA ASP A 84 -1.88 -2.06 -7.72
C ASP A 84 -0.79 -2.03 -8.80
N ASN A 85 0.15 -2.96 -8.72
CA ASN A 85 1.17 -3.21 -9.75
C ASN A 85 0.89 -4.52 -10.52
N GLY A 86 -0.34 -5.01 -10.48
CA GLY A 86 -0.79 -6.21 -11.22
C GLY A 86 -0.07 -7.49 -10.83
N GLY A 87 0.39 -7.63 -9.60
CA GLY A 87 1.15 -8.79 -9.13
C GLY A 87 2.58 -8.90 -9.68
N ARG A 88 3.09 -7.91 -10.39
CA ARG A 88 4.41 -7.94 -11.09
C ARG A 88 5.56 -8.08 -10.10
N LEU A 89 6.48 -9.00 -10.43
CA LEU A 89 7.70 -9.24 -9.67
C LEU A 89 8.97 -8.85 -10.45
N ASP A 90 8.84 -8.38 -11.68
CA ASP A 90 9.92 -8.01 -12.58
C ASP A 90 10.34 -6.53 -12.47
N THR A 91 9.58 -5.74 -11.71
CA THR A 91 9.88 -4.32 -11.49
C THR A 91 9.31 -3.84 -10.16
N SER A 92 10.07 -3.00 -9.45
CA SER A 92 9.61 -2.40 -8.20
C SER A 92 8.75 -1.17 -8.46
N CYS A 93 7.75 -0.94 -7.62
CA CYS A 93 6.97 0.30 -7.59
C CYS A 93 7.10 1.08 -6.27
N TRP A 94 7.90 0.57 -5.33
CA TRP A 94 8.23 1.23 -4.07
C TRP A 94 9.69 1.01 -3.71
N GLY A 95 10.30 1.97 -2.97
CA GLY A 95 11.67 1.88 -2.53
C GLY A 95 12.03 2.93 -1.48
N GLY A 96 13.29 3.03 -1.09
CA GLY A 96 13.78 3.82 0.04
C GLY A 96 13.43 5.31 -0.02
N ILE A 97 13.51 5.96 -1.17
CA ILE A 97 13.16 7.38 -1.32
C ILE A 97 11.69 7.64 -0.94
N LEU A 98 10.78 6.77 -1.42
CA LEU A 98 9.36 6.87 -1.11
C LEU A 98 9.08 6.54 0.35
N ALA A 99 9.76 5.53 0.92
CA ALA A 99 9.63 5.15 2.32
C ALA A 99 10.02 6.30 3.26
N ASN A 100 11.14 6.97 2.99
CA ASN A 100 11.57 8.15 3.73
C ASN A 100 10.54 9.29 3.66
N SER A 101 10.05 9.59 2.46
CA SER A 101 9.05 10.64 2.25
C SER A 101 7.72 10.32 2.94
N ALA A 102 7.25 9.07 2.83
CA ALA A 102 6.03 8.59 3.45
C ALA A 102 6.13 8.60 4.99
N LYS A 103 7.26 8.15 5.54
CA LYS A 103 7.54 8.21 6.99
C LYS A 103 7.50 9.63 7.51
N ALA A 104 8.16 10.57 6.82
CA ALA A 104 8.17 11.99 7.20
C ALA A 104 6.77 12.61 7.16
N LYS A 105 5.89 12.16 6.26
CA LYS A 105 4.50 12.60 6.16
C LYS A 105 3.60 11.97 7.24
N GLY A 106 4.06 10.89 7.90
CA GLY A 106 3.28 10.14 8.88
C GLY A 106 2.40 9.04 8.29
N VAL A 107 2.63 8.64 7.03
CA VAL A 107 1.97 7.48 6.42
C VAL A 107 2.26 6.23 7.25
N GLY A 108 1.24 5.40 7.51
CA GLY A 108 1.35 4.25 8.40
C GLY A 108 2.06 3.05 7.77
N ALA A 109 1.85 2.81 6.49
CA ALA A 109 2.45 1.71 5.75
C ALA A 109 2.26 1.87 4.23
N VAL A 110 2.96 1.02 3.46
CA VAL A 110 2.62 0.74 2.06
C VAL A 110 2.30 -0.74 1.88
N VAL A 111 1.29 -1.03 1.07
CA VAL A 111 0.91 -2.40 0.66
C VAL A 111 0.94 -2.47 -0.86
N VAL A 112 1.74 -3.39 -1.41
CA VAL A 112 2.04 -3.48 -2.84
C VAL A 112 1.57 -4.81 -3.41
N ASP A 113 0.67 -4.77 -4.38
CA ASP A 113 0.39 -5.94 -5.22
C ASP A 113 1.47 -6.07 -6.29
N GLY A 114 2.65 -6.53 -5.88
CA GLY A 114 3.85 -6.61 -6.71
C GLY A 114 5.14 -6.61 -5.90
N ALA A 115 6.24 -6.19 -6.53
CA ALA A 115 7.55 -6.14 -5.91
C ALA A 115 7.93 -4.74 -5.40
N THR A 116 8.73 -4.74 -4.34
CA THR A 116 9.43 -3.57 -3.78
C THR A 116 10.95 -3.72 -3.92
N ARG A 117 11.73 -2.69 -3.58
CA ARG A 117 13.19 -2.71 -3.47
C ARG A 117 13.67 -1.87 -2.28
N ASP A 118 14.98 -1.78 -2.10
CA ASP A 118 15.64 -0.94 -1.08
C ASP A 118 15.07 -1.22 0.34
N LEU A 119 14.90 -2.51 0.69
CA LEU A 119 14.32 -2.88 1.99
C LEU A 119 15.16 -2.42 3.15
N ASP A 120 16.49 -2.39 3.01
CA ASP A 120 17.39 -1.92 4.06
C ASP A 120 17.09 -0.47 4.42
N ASP A 121 16.86 0.40 3.43
CA ASP A 121 16.45 1.79 3.64
C ASP A 121 15.08 1.87 4.34
N CYS A 122 14.12 1.02 3.94
CA CYS A 122 12.79 0.99 4.56
C CYS A 122 12.88 0.53 6.03
N ILE A 123 13.78 -0.41 6.33
CA ILE A 123 14.04 -0.92 7.69
C ILE A 123 14.72 0.16 8.54
N GLU A 124 15.70 0.88 7.98
CA GLU A 124 16.43 1.94 8.68
C GLU A 124 15.49 3.05 9.17
N VAL A 125 14.53 3.45 8.34
CA VAL A 125 13.53 4.46 8.73
C VAL A 125 12.32 3.89 9.46
N ASP A 126 12.31 2.57 9.70
CA ASP A 126 11.20 1.85 10.33
C ASP A 126 9.85 2.17 9.66
N PHE A 127 9.78 1.97 8.34
CA PHE A 127 8.57 2.17 7.55
C PHE A 127 8.01 0.83 7.06
N PRO A 128 6.79 0.42 7.51
CA PRO A 128 6.21 -0.87 7.17
C PRO A 128 5.90 -1.03 5.68
N VAL A 129 6.42 -2.11 5.09
CA VAL A 129 6.22 -2.48 3.68
C VAL A 129 5.65 -3.88 3.60
N TYR A 130 4.51 -4.03 2.94
CA TYR A 130 3.89 -5.30 2.60
C TYR A 130 3.94 -5.46 1.09
N ALA A 131 4.41 -6.61 0.60
CA ALA A 131 4.56 -6.84 -0.84
C ALA A 131 4.50 -8.34 -1.17
N ARG A 132 4.45 -8.68 -2.46
CA ARG A 132 4.60 -10.06 -2.92
C ARG A 132 6.06 -10.52 -2.94
N GLY A 133 7.01 -9.60 -2.99
CA GLY A 133 8.44 -9.90 -3.04
C GLY A 133 9.29 -8.68 -3.28
N THR A 134 10.58 -8.93 -3.53
CA THR A 134 11.59 -7.91 -3.80
C THR A 134 12.22 -8.10 -5.16
N VAL A 135 12.70 -7.00 -5.77
CA VAL A 135 13.42 -7.02 -7.03
C VAL A 135 14.39 -5.84 -7.10
N VAL A 136 15.49 -5.99 -7.80
CA VAL A 136 16.50 -4.92 -7.97
C VAL A 136 16.12 -3.88 -9.04
N TRP A 137 15.21 -4.24 -9.95
CA TRP A 137 14.84 -3.37 -11.08
C TRP A 137 13.98 -2.19 -10.67
N THR A 138 14.41 -0.99 -11.08
CA THR A 138 13.64 0.27 -10.86
C THR A 138 12.39 0.35 -11.73
N ALA A 139 11.41 1.09 -11.28
CA ALA A 139 10.20 1.47 -12.04
C ALA A 139 10.50 2.27 -13.32
N ARG A 140 11.59 3.05 -13.30
CA ARG A 140 11.91 3.99 -14.38
C ARG A 140 11.99 3.30 -15.75
N GLY A 141 11.16 3.76 -16.69
CA GLY A 141 11.08 3.22 -18.05
C GLY A 141 10.37 1.87 -18.17
N ARG A 142 9.83 1.31 -17.07
CA ARG A 142 9.14 0.01 -17.06
C ARG A 142 7.67 0.12 -16.69
N ILE A 143 7.36 0.99 -15.72
CA ILE A 143 5.99 1.27 -15.29
C ILE A 143 5.79 2.77 -15.14
N MET A 144 4.52 3.17 -15.17
CA MET A 144 4.07 4.52 -14.91
C MET A 144 2.89 4.51 -13.93
N GLU A 145 2.71 5.60 -13.22
CA GLU A 145 1.51 5.84 -12.43
C GLU A 145 0.36 6.22 -13.35
N GLN A 146 -0.66 5.36 -13.43
CA GLN A 146 -1.83 5.55 -14.27
C GLN A 146 -2.84 6.48 -13.60
N SER A 147 -3.11 6.23 -12.33
CA SER A 147 -4.01 7.05 -11.52
C SER A 147 -3.65 6.98 -10.03
N THR A 148 -4.10 7.99 -9.28
CA THR A 148 -3.92 8.08 -7.83
C THR A 148 -5.25 8.48 -7.20
N ASN A 149 -5.57 7.86 -6.08
CA ASN A 149 -6.77 8.09 -5.29
C ASN A 149 -8.07 7.84 -6.09
N GLU A 150 -8.03 6.78 -6.89
CA GLU A 150 -9.17 6.23 -7.63
C GLU A 150 -9.37 4.75 -7.25
N MET A 151 -10.52 4.17 -7.61
CA MET A 151 -10.79 2.75 -7.42
C MET A 151 -9.78 1.89 -8.19
N ILE A 152 -9.24 0.87 -7.53
CA ILE A 152 -8.28 -0.08 -8.11
C ILE A 152 -8.75 -1.52 -7.93
N SER A 153 -8.15 -2.44 -8.70
CA SER A 153 -8.24 -3.88 -8.47
C SER A 153 -6.94 -4.35 -7.81
N PHE A 154 -6.99 -4.73 -6.56
CA PHE A 154 -5.82 -5.05 -5.75
C PHE A 154 -5.88 -6.48 -5.22
N GLY A 155 -4.99 -7.35 -5.69
CA GLY A 155 -4.95 -8.75 -5.25
C GLY A 155 -6.27 -9.53 -5.47
N GLY A 156 -7.05 -9.16 -6.49
CA GLY A 156 -8.38 -9.73 -6.77
C GLY A 156 -9.54 -9.11 -6.01
N VAL A 157 -9.29 -8.03 -5.26
CA VAL A 157 -10.28 -7.28 -4.49
C VAL A 157 -10.43 -5.87 -5.06
N GLN A 158 -11.65 -5.35 -5.08
CA GLN A 158 -11.90 -3.94 -5.41
C GLN A 158 -11.60 -3.07 -4.16
N VAL A 159 -10.76 -2.05 -4.32
CA VAL A 159 -10.39 -1.12 -3.24
C VAL A 159 -10.69 0.30 -3.68
N HIS A 160 -11.45 1.01 -2.85
CA HIS A 160 -11.73 2.44 -3.02
C HIS A 160 -10.85 3.29 -2.09
N PRO A 161 -10.54 4.53 -2.49
CA PRO A 161 -9.94 5.50 -1.56
C PRO A 161 -10.78 5.63 -0.28
N GLY A 162 -10.12 5.57 0.87
CA GLY A 162 -10.77 5.65 2.18
C GLY A 162 -11.25 4.32 2.76
N ASP A 163 -11.19 3.21 2.02
CA ASP A 163 -11.46 1.88 2.58
C ASP A 163 -10.52 1.57 3.73
N VAL A 164 -11.00 0.78 4.70
CA VAL A 164 -10.18 0.34 5.83
C VAL A 164 -9.25 -0.77 5.38
N VAL A 165 -7.98 -0.58 5.63
CA VAL A 165 -6.91 -1.56 5.36
C VAL A 165 -6.37 -2.06 6.68
N MET A 166 -6.20 -3.39 6.76
CA MET A 166 -5.62 -4.06 7.92
C MET A 166 -4.67 -5.17 7.46
N GLY A 167 -3.46 -5.18 7.97
CA GLY A 167 -2.45 -6.19 7.66
C GLY A 167 -1.55 -6.50 8.85
#